data_91baf40f5f209f2ef4266e9681f681a8
#
_entry.id   91baf40f5f209f2ef4266e9681f681a8
#
_cell.length_a   1.000
_cell.length_b   1.000
_cell.length_c   1.000
_cell.angle_alpha   90.00
_cell.angle_beta   90.00
_cell.angle_gamma   90.00
#
_symmetry.space_group_name_H-M   'P 1'
#
loop_
_entity.id
_entity.type
_entity.pdbx_description
1 polymer ?
#
loop_
_entity_poly.entity_id
_entity_poly.type
_entity_poly.pdbx_seq_one_letter_code
_entity_poly.pdbx_strand_id
1 'polypeptide(L)'
;AGAFAAVDYLQQLGHELGGPPERRPALLAAFAAIEAHERALGGELLRGLATLPDVRVVGIADPARVRERCPTVSFTSTRLRPAVIAQKLAEQHVYCWSGNSYALALTTALGLEPDGVLRLGLLHYNTPEEVAYVVECLRGMLG
;
A
#
# COMPACT_ATOMS: atom_id res chain seq x y z
N ALA A 1 14.76 22.48 -4.39
CA ALA A 1 14.22 22.70 -3.04
C ALA A 1 13.51 21.45 -2.51
N GLY A 2 12.49 20.89 -3.20
CA GLY A 2 11.68 19.79 -2.67
C GLY A 2 12.44 18.50 -2.35
N ALA A 3 13.30 18.01 -3.26
CA ALA A 3 14.08 16.80 -3.02
C ALA A 3 15.04 16.94 -1.81
N PHE A 4 15.62 18.10 -1.61
CA PHE A 4 16.48 18.37 -0.46
C PHE A 4 15.68 18.30 0.86
N ALA A 5 14.52 18.96 0.89
CA ALA A 5 13.64 18.94 2.06
C ALA A 5 13.15 17.51 2.39
N ALA A 6 12.89 16.68 1.39
CA ALA A 6 12.51 15.28 1.61
C ALA A 6 13.64 14.47 2.25
N VAL A 7 14.88 14.70 1.83
CA VAL A 7 16.04 14.04 2.44
C VAL A 7 16.29 14.54 3.87
N ASP A 8 16.11 15.83 4.12
CA ASP A 8 16.27 16.41 5.47
C ASP A 8 15.17 15.89 6.42
N TYR A 9 13.93 15.77 5.93
CA TYR A 9 12.84 15.13 6.69
C TYR A 9 13.19 13.70 7.12
N LEU A 10 13.67 12.87 6.18
CA LEU A 10 14.07 11.49 6.50
C LEU A 10 15.25 11.44 7.46
N GLN A 11 16.21 12.34 7.33
CA GLN A 11 17.32 12.44 8.27
C GLN A 11 16.83 12.80 9.68
N GLN A 12 15.96 13.80 9.77
CA GLN A 12 15.36 14.21 11.05
C GLN A 12 14.58 13.06 11.69
N LEU A 13 13.75 12.37 10.93
CA LEU A 13 13.03 11.17 11.39
C LEU A 13 14.00 10.13 11.96
N GLY A 14 15.13 9.90 11.28
CA GLY A 14 16.17 8.99 11.77
C GLY A 14 16.75 9.41 13.13
N HIS A 15 16.99 10.70 13.32
CA HIS A 15 17.47 11.23 14.61
C HIS A 15 16.40 11.08 15.71
N GLU A 16 15.13 11.36 15.42
CA GLU A 16 14.02 11.22 16.37
C GLU A 16 13.83 9.76 16.81
N LEU A 17 14.18 8.82 15.95
CA LEU A 17 14.17 7.37 16.24
C LEU A 17 15.47 6.84 16.88
N GLY A 18 16.34 7.74 17.35
CA GLY A 18 17.58 7.40 18.04
C GLY A 18 18.76 7.03 17.13
N GLY A 19 18.69 7.35 15.86
CA GLY A 19 19.78 7.16 14.90
C GLY A 19 20.98 8.07 15.18
N PRO A 20 22.20 7.69 14.70
CA PRO A 20 23.40 8.50 14.85
C PRO A 20 23.31 9.89 14.24
N PRO A 21 24.16 10.86 14.69
CA PRO A 21 24.07 12.25 14.21
C PRO A 21 24.49 12.42 12.75
N GLU A 22 25.29 11.51 12.21
CA GLU A 22 25.74 11.58 10.83
C GLU A 22 24.59 11.27 9.86
N ARG A 23 24.55 12.03 8.74
CA ARG A 23 23.44 11.99 7.78
C ARG A 23 23.11 10.59 7.26
N ARG A 24 24.10 9.86 6.77
CA ARG A 24 23.87 8.53 6.18
C ARG A 24 23.39 7.49 7.20
N PRO A 25 24.01 7.33 8.38
CA PRO A 25 23.49 6.46 9.44
C PRO A 25 22.08 6.84 9.90
N ALA A 26 21.77 8.15 10.03
CA ALA A 26 20.41 8.60 10.38
C ALA A 26 19.38 8.18 9.34
N LEU A 27 19.68 8.37 8.04
CA LEU A 27 18.82 7.90 6.96
C LEU A 27 18.61 6.39 6.98
N LEU A 28 19.66 5.61 7.25
CA LEU A 28 19.53 4.14 7.36
C LEU A 28 18.65 3.74 8.55
N ALA A 29 18.74 4.43 9.68
CA ALA A 29 17.87 4.22 10.82
C ALA A 29 16.40 4.54 10.49
N ALA A 30 16.14 5.66 9.81
CA ALA A 30 14.81 6.01 9.34
C ALA A 30 14.23 4.92 8.42
N PHE A 31 14.98 4.51 7.39
CA PHE A 31 14.51 3.49 6.47
C PHE A 31 14.27 2.13 7.14
N ALA A 32 15.09 1.73 8.10
CA ALA A 32 14.87 0.49 8.85
C ALA A 32 13.56 0.52 9.65
N ALA A 33 13.26 1.65 10.29
CA ALA A 33 12.02 1.84 11.04
C ALA A 33 10.79 1.92 10.12
N ILE A 34 10.89 2.68 9.02
CA ILE A 34 9.86 2.77 7.97
C ILE A 34 9.53 1.38 7.44
N GLU A 35 10.56 0.62 7.05
CA GLU A 35 10.37 -0.72 6.50
C GLU A 35 9.70 -1.68 7.50
N ALA A 36 10.07 -1.63 8.77
CA ALA A 36 9.45 -2.45 9.79
C ALA A 36 7.97 -2.11 9.98
N HIS A 37 7.64 -0.82 10.04
CA HIS A 37 6.27 -0.33 10.17
C HIS A 37 5.40 -0.68 8.95
N GLU A 38 5.86 -0.37 7.75
CA GLU A 38 5.15 -0.65 6.50
C GLU A 38 4.94 -2.15 6.26
N ARG A 39 5.87 -3.01 6.70
CA ARG A 39 5.70 -4.47 6.69
C ARG A 39 4.58 -4.93 7.63
N ALA A 40 4.48 -4.35 8.81
CA ALA A 40 3.40 -4.66 9.74
C ALA A 40 2.04 -4.31 9.12
N LEU A 41 1.90 -3.07 8.64
CA LEU A 41 0.68 -2.60 7.97
C LEU A 41 0.34 -3.42 6.71
N GLY A 42 1.34 -3.73 5.88
CA GLY A 42 1.17 -4.54 4.67
C GLY A 42 0.70 -5.96 4.99
N GLY A 43 1.21 -6.56 6.05
CA GLY A 43 0.77 -7.86 6.55
C GLY A 43 -0.69 -7.83 7.02
N GLU A 44 -1.11 -6.78 7.71
CA GLU A 44 -2.50 -6.57 8.13
C GLU A 44 -3.44 -6.38 6.94
N LEU A 45 -3.04 -5.55 5.97
CA LEU A 45 -3.81 -5.34 4.75
C LEU A 45 -3.99 -6.65 3.97
N LEU A 46 -2.93 -7.44 3.78
CA LEU A 46 -3.02 -8.73 3.09
C LEU A 46 -3.93 -9.71 3.82
N ARG A 47 -3.85 -9.79 5.15
CA ARG A 47 -4.77 -10.61 5.96
C ARG A 47 -6.22 -10.16 5.79
N GLY A 48 -6.46 -8.86 5.84
CA GLY A 48 -7.79 -8.28 5.62
C GLY A 48 -8.34 -8.61 4.23
N LEU A 49 -7.56 -8.41 3.17
CA LEU A 49 -7.97 -8.72 1.80
C LEU A 49 -8.23 -10.22 1.60
N ALA A 50 -7.47 -11.09 2.26
CA ALA A 50 -7.68 -12.55 2.19
C ALA A 50 -9.03 -13.01 2.78
N THR A 51 -9.71 -12.18 3.59
CA THR A 51 -11.05 -12.48 4.10
C THR A 51 -12.18 -12.15 3.10
N LEU A 52 -11.85 -11.51 1.99
CA LEU A 52 -12.82 -11.06 0.98
C LEU A 52 -12.79 -12.06 -0.20
N PRO A 53 -13.85 -12.88 -0.37
CA PRO A 53 -13.82 -14.02 -1.30
C PRO A 53 -13.69 -13.60 -2.77
N ASP A 54 -14.18 -12.41 -3.11
CA ASP A 54 -14.19 -11.88 -4.47
C ASP A 54 -12.95 -11.04 -4.82
N VAL A 55 -11.98 -10.96 -3.91
CA VAL A 55 -10.74 -10.19 -4.08
C VAL A 55 -9.59 -11.10 -4.45
N ARG A 56 -8.86 -10.73 -5.51
CA ARG A 56 -7.63 -11.39 -5.94
C ARG A 56 -6.47 -10.40 -5.89
N VAL A 57 -5.55 -10.62 -4.97
CA VAL A 57 -4.30 -9.85 -4.90
C VAL A 57 -3.39 -10.22 -6.08
N VAL A 58 -2.83 -9.22 -6.75
CA VAL A 58 -1.83 -9.39 -7.81
C VAL A 58 -0.43 -9.42 -7.19
N GLY A 59 0.32 -10.47 -7.48
CA GLY A 59 1.64 -10.71 -6.90
C GLY A 59 1.60 -11.54 -5.61
N ILE A 60 2.54 -11.29 -4.69
CA ILE A 60 2.66 -12.04 -3.45
C ILE A 60 1.49 -11.68 -2.51
N ALA A 61 0.58 -12.63 -2.29
CA ALA A 61 -0.58 -12.46 -1.42
C ALA A 61 -0.36 -13.02 0.00
N ASP A 62 0.63 -13.90 0.19
CA ASP A 62 0.92 -14.53 1.48
C ASP A 62 1.50 -13.50 2.48
N PRO A 63 0.81 -13.22 3.62
CA PRO A 63 1.33 -12.31 4.64
C PRO A 63 2.66 -12.76 5.26
N ALA A 64 2.97 -14.06 5.27
CA ALA A 64 4.26 -14.56 5.76
C ALA A 64 5.43 -14.13 4.87
N ARG A 65 5.15 -13.81 3.61
CA ARG A 65 6.11 -13.36 2.61
C ARG A 65 6.11 -11.84 2.40
N VAL A 66 5.55 -11.06 3.31
CA VAL A 66 5.46 -9.59 3.20
C VAL A 66 6.83 -8.91 3.02
N ARG A 67 7.91 -9.55 3.48
CA ARG A 67 9.28 -9.05 3.30
C ARG A 67 9.79 -9.08 1.85
N GLU A 68 9.13 -9.82 0.98
CA GLU A 68 9.50 -9.98 -0.43
C GLU A 68 8.75 -8.99 -1.34
N ARG A 69 8.02 -8.04 -0.76
CA ARG A 69 7.21 -7.07 -1.51
C ARG A 69 7.32 -5.65 -0.96
N CYS A 70 6.97 -4.69 -1.81
CA CYS A 70 6.74 -3.30 -1.41
C CYS A 70 5.41 -3.16 -0.62
N PRO A 71 5.24 -2.07 0.16
CA PRO A 71 4.01 -1.80 0.91
C PRO A 71 2.82 -1.37 0.03
N THR A 72 2.91 -1.56 -1.27
CA THR A 72 1.86 -1.29 -2.26
C THR A 72 1.17 -2.60 -2.64
N VAL A 73 -0.15 -2.67 -2.47
CA VAL A 73 -0.96 -3.86 -2.79
C VAL A 73 -1.88 -3.54 -3.95
N SER A 74 -1.78 -4.34 -5.02
CA SER A 74 -2.68 -4.28 -6.17
C SER A 74 -3.62 -5.48 -6.15
N PHE A 75 -4.90 -5.26 -6.45
CA PHE A 75 -5.88 -6.34 -6.50
C PHE A 75 -7.00 -6.06 -7.50
N THR A 76 -7.75 -7.10 -7.84
CA THR A 76 -8.99 -7.05 -8.61
C THR A 76 -10.13 -7.63 -7.79
N SER A 77 -11.37 -7.38 -8.21
CA SER A 77 -12.56 -8.00 -7.65
C SER A 77 -13.42 -8.55 -8.78
N THR A 78 -14.10 -9.67 -8.52
CA THR A 78 -15.09 -10.25 -9.45
C THR A 78 -16.45 -9.53 -9.38
N ARG A 79 -16.70 -8.75 -8.33
CA ARG A 79 -17.97 -8.04 -8.12
C ARG A 79 -18.01 -6.64 -8.72
N LEU A 80 -16.96 -5.88 -8.55
CA LEU A 80 -16.89 -4.48 -8.96
C LEU A 80 -15.57 -4.22 -9.70
N ARG A 81 -15.66 -3.36 -10.73
CA ARG A 81 -14.47 -2.89 -11.45
C ARG A 81 -13.60 -1.99 -10.55
N PRO A 82 -12.28 -1.99 -10.72
CA PRO A 82 -11.35 -1.19 -9.92
C PRO A 82 -11.72 0.30 -9.82
N ALA A 83 -12.16 0.90 -10.93
CA ALA A 83 -12.58 2.31 -10.93
C ALA A 83 -13.80 2.58 -10.05
N VAL A 84 -14.77 1.65 -10.01
CA VAL A 84 -15.98 1.77 -9.16
C VAL A 84 -15.61 1.63 -7.69
N ILE A 85 -14.71 0.70 -7.36
CA ILE A 85 -14.21 0.54 -5.98
C ILE A 85 -13.47 1.80 -5.55
N ALA A 86 -12.59 2.35 -6.41
CA ALA A 86 -11.85 3.58 -6.13
C ALA A 86 -12.78 4.76 -5.85
N GLN A 87 -13.84 4.92 -6.65
CA GLN A 87 -14.85 5.97 -6.43
C GLN A 87 -15.56 5.81 -5.08
N LYS A 88 -16.02 4.60 -4.76
CA LYS A 88 -16.70 4.31 -3.49
C LYS A 88 -15.79 4.50 -2.27
N LEU A 89 -14.52 4.16 -2.39
CA LEU A 89 -13.53 4.41 -1.35
C LEU A 89 -13.28 5.92 -1.17
N ALA A 90 -13.25 6.70 -2.26
CA ALA A 90 -13.09 8.15 -2.20
C ALA A 90 -14.27 8.82 -1.48
N GLU A 91 -15.50 8.32 -1.64
CA GLU A 91 -16.69 8.76 -0.89
C GLU A 91 -16.55 8.51 0.63
N GLN A 92 -15.68 7.58 1.03
CA GLN A 92 -15.31 7.27 2.41
C GLN A 92 -13.96 7.89 2.81
N HIS A 93 -13.49 8.90 2.07
CA HIS A 93 -12.21 9.59 2.28
C HIS A 93 -10.96 8.67 2.20
N VAL A 94 -11.07 7.52 1.54
CA VAL A 94 -9.93 6.64 1.22
C VAL A 94 -9.53 6.85 -0.23
N TYR A 95 -8.37 7.43 -0.44
CA TYR A 95 -7.85 7.75 -1.76
C TYR A 95 -6.87 6.67 -2.24
N CYS A 96 -7.17 6.10 -3.40
CA CYS A 96 -6.39 5.04 -4.01
C CYS A 96 -6.33 5.22 -5.53
N TRP A 97 -5.57 4.38 -6.20
CA TRP A 97 -5.42 4.45 -7.65
C TRP A 97 -6.05 3.24 -8.34
N SER A 98 -6.73 3.45 -9.47
CA SER A 98 -7.26 2.39 -10.32
C SER A 98 -6.73 2.50 -11.76
N GLY A 99 -6.65 1.37 -12.46
CA GLY A 99 -6.15 1.28 -13.83
C GLY A 99 -4.84 0.52 -13.93
N ASN A 100 -4.12 0.68 -15.05
CA ASN A 100 -2.88 -0.07 -15.31
C ASN A 100 -1.62 0.54 -14.66
N SER A 101 -1.70 1.72 -14.05
CA SER A 101 -0.57 2.39 -13.38
C SER A 101 0.68 2.49 -14.26
N TYR A 102 0.53 2.77 -15.54
CA TYR A 102 1.58 2.80 -16.58
C TYR A 102 2.26 1.45 -16.84
N ALA A 103 1.70 0.35 -16.33
CA ALA A 103 2.20 -1.01 -16.53
C ALA A 103 1.35 -1.78 -17.56
N LEU A 104 1.00 -1.12 -18.68
CA LEU A 104 0.10 -1.66 -19.73
C LEU A 104 0.51 -3.05 -20.21
N ALA A 105 1.80 -3.28 -20.44
CA ALA A 105 2.29 -4.58 -20.90
C ALA A 105 2.01 -5.69 -19.87
N LEU A 106 2.16 -5.40 -18.58
CA LEU A 106 1.89 -6.33 -17.49
C LEU A 106 0.39 -6.60 -17.36
N THR A 107 -0.43 -5.55 -17.31
CA THR A 107 -1.89 -5.70 -17.18
C THR A 107 -2.51 -6.40 -18.38
N THR A 108 -1.99 -6.16 -19.60
CA THR A 108 -2.39 -6.90 -20.79
C THR A 108 -2.00 -8.39 -20.70
N ALA A 109 -0.77 -8.69 -20.29
CA ALA A 109 -0.32 -10.08 -20.14
C ALA A 109 -1.10 -10.86 -19.08
N LEU A 110 -1.61 -10.16 -18.04
CA LEU A 110 -2.45 -10.73 -16.99
C LEU A 110 -3.95 -10.79 -17.38
N GLY A 111 -4.34 -10.28 -18.54
CA GLY A 111 -5.73 -10.22 -19.00
C GLY A 111 -6.60 -9.25 -18.18
N LEU A 112 -6.02 -8.17 -17.65
CA LEU A 112 -6.69 -7.21 -16.76
C LEU A 112 -7.13 -5.93 -17.48
N GLU A 113 -6.81 -5.77 -18.75
CA GLU A 113 -7.27 -4.63 -19.55
C GLU A 113 -8.74 -4.80 -19.97
N PRO A 114 -9.50 -3.70 -20.10
CA PRO A 114 -9.09 -2.28 -19.94
C PRO A 114 -9.18 -1.77 -18.49
N ASP A 115 -9.66 -2.55 -17.55
CA ASP A 115 -9.98 -2.10 -16.19
C ASP A 115 -8.74 -1.95 -15.27
N GLY A 116 -7.68 -2.69 -15.54
CA GLY A 116 -6.47 -2.69 -14.72
C GLY A 116 -6.68 -3.29 -13.32
N VAL A 117 -6.10 -2.66 -12.32
CA VAL A 117 -6.16 -3.06 -10.91
C VAL A 117 -6.57 -1.90 -10.00
N LEU A 118 -7.04 -2.17 -8.81
CA LEU A 118 -7.03 -1.21 -7.71
C LEU A 118 -5.70 -1.30 -6.98
N ARG A 119 -5.10 -0.17 -6.64
CA ARG A 119 -3.83 -0.09 -5.95
C ARG A 119 -3.95 0.71 -4.67
N LEU A 120 -3.65 0.07 -3.54
CA LEU A 120 -3.49 0.70 -2.24
C LEU A 120 -2.00 0.81 -1.93
N GLY A 121 -1.56 1.97 -1.48
CA GLY A 121 -0.19 2.22 -1.04
C GLY A 121 -0.18 2.61 0.42
N LEU A 122 0.72 1.99 1.19
CA LEU A 122 0.93 2.29 2.59
C LEU A 122 2.23 3.06 2.76
N LEU A 123 2.24 4.00 3.68
CA LEU A 123 3.38 4.83 4.00
C LEU A 123 3.62 4.82 5.52
N HIS A 124 4.79 5.26 5.92
CA HIS A 124 5.23 5.27 7.32
C HIS A 124 4.39 6.14 8.27
N TYR A 125 3.50 6.98 7.77
CA TYR A 125 2.56 7.78 8.56
C TYR A 125 1.14 7.19 8.59
N ASN A 126 0.87 6.09 7.89
CA ASN A 126 -0.40 5.39 8.03
C ASN A 126 -0.45 4.59 9.33
N THR A 127 -1.66 4.33 9.82
CA THR A 127 -1.89 3.63 11.07
C THR A 127 -2.58 2.27 10.86
N PRO A 128 -2.49 1.34 11.83
CA PRO A 128 -3.26 0.09 11.78
C PRO A 128 -4.76 0.31 11.69
N GLU A 129 -5.27 1.36 12.33
CA GLU A 129 -6.70 1.72 12.32
C GLU A 129 -7.15 2.13 10.91
N GLU A 130 -6.31 2.86 10.16
CA GLU A 130 -6.59 3.20 8.76
C GLU A 130 -6.61 1.96 7.87
N VAL A 131 -5.73 0.98 8.11
CA VAL A 131 -5.74 -0.30 7.40
C VAL A 131 -7.01 -1.08 7.73
N ALA A 132 -7.40 -1.18 9.00
CA ALA A 132 -8.64 -1.81 9.41
C ALA A 132 -9.85 -1.13 8.77
N TYR A 133 -9.87 0.21 8.77
CA TYR A 133 -10.96 0.99 8.18
C TYR A 133 -11.12 0.72 6.67
N VAL A 134 -10.03 0.71 5.90
CA VAL A 134 -10.13 0.42 4.45
C VAL A 134 -10.62 -1.01 4.20
N VAL A 135 -10.22 -1.98 5.01
CA VAL A 135 -10.71 -3.36 4.90
C VAL A 135 -12.22 -3.45 5.20
N GLU A 136 -12.71 -2.71 6.21
CA GLU A 136 -14.15 -2.64 6.50
C GLU A 136 -14.93 -1.97 5.37
N CYS A 137 -14.43 -0.88 4.81
CA CYS A 137 -15.05 -0.24 3.63
C CYS A 137 -15.17 -1.23 2.46
N LEU A 138 -14.09 -1.98 2.18
CA LEU A 138 -14.09 -3.00 1.14
C LEU A 138 -15.08 -4.13 1.46
N ARG A 139 -15.15 -4.58 2.70
CA ARG A 139 -16.11 -5.61 3.13
C ARG A 139 -17.55 -5.15 2.93
N GLY A 140 -17.87 -3.92 3.29
CA GLY A 140 -19.21 -3.36 3.12
C GLY A 140 -19.67 -3.25 1.67
N MET A 141 -18.75 -3.13 0.71
CA MET A 141 -19.08 -3.00 -0.71
C MET A 141 -18.88 -4.28 -1.53
N LEU A 142 -18.10 -5.23 -1.04
CA LEU A 142 -17.75 -6.49 -1.72
C LEU A 142 -18.26 -7.75 -0.98
N GLY A 143 -18.74 -7.60 0.24
CA GLY A 143 -19.27 -8.68 1.09
C GLY A 143 -20.69 -9.12 0.80
#